data_beb098fb6c639c527142ecf654a1f644
#
_entry.id   beb098fb6c639c527142ecf654a1f644
#
_cell.length_a   1.000
_cell.length_b   1.000
_cell.length_c   1.000
_cell.angle_alpha   90.00
_cell.angle_beta   90.00
_cell.angle_gamma   90.00
#
_symmetry.space_group_name_H-M   'P 1'
#
loop_
_entity.id
_entity.type
_entity.pdbx_description
1 polymer ?
#
loop_
_entity_poly.entity_id
_entity_poly.type
_entity_poly.pdbx_seq_one_letter_code
_entity_poly.pdbx_strand_id
1 'polypeptide(L)'
;MKHKFIAKRYWKDQSTAMGQSDEMAKSFDDVINLSLGDPDMITPEPIIEAAFRDAKAGHTKYTDFRGDPELRAEICRYYEKNFGMPVRD
;
A
#
# COMPACT_ATOMS: atom_id res chain seq x y z
N MET A 1 8.58 -7.92 25.66
CA MET A 1 9.06 -9.32 25.87
C MET A 1 10.56 -9.39 25.60
N LYS A 2 11.37 -9.92 26.53
CA LYS A 2 12.82 -10.03 26.34
C LYS A 2 13.11 -11.32 25.56
N HIS A 3 13.60 -11.21 24.33
CA HIS A 3 13.92 -12.35 23.48
C HIS A 3 15.39 -12.36 23.09
N LYS A 4 16.07 -13.50 23.22
CA LYS A 4 17.54 -13.62 23.05
C LYS A 4 18.04 -13.27 21.64
N PHE A 5 17.18 -13.38 20.62
CA PHE A 5 17.51 -13.08 19.22
C PHE A 5 17.12 -11.68 18.78
N ILE A 6 16.52 -10.88 19.68
CA ILE A 6 16.11 -9.50 19.39
C ILE A 6 17.07 -8.55 20.12
N ALA A 7 17.61 -7.58 19.39
CA ALA A 7 18.49 -6.56 19.98
C ALA A 7 17.77 -5.82 21.13
N LYS A 8 18.49 -5.53 22.22
CA LYS A 8 17.93 -4.93 23.46
C LYS A 8 17.13 -3.65 23.20
N ARG A 9 17.51 -2.84 22.20
CA ARG A 9 16.80 -1.62 21.81
C ARG A 9 15.34 -1.84 21.39
N TYR A 10 15.00 -3.06 20.95
CA TYR A 10 13.65 -3.44 20.52
C TYR A 10 12.86 -4.22 21.59
N TRP A 11 13.39 -4.36 22.81
CA TRP A 11 12.68 -5.04 23.89
C TRP A 11 11.53 -4.21 24.48
N LYS A 12 11.55 -2.89 24.30
CA LYS A 12 10.44 -2.02 24.63
C LYS A 12 9.52 -2.00 23.41
N ASP A 13 8.23 -2.07 23.68
CA ASP A 13 7.22 -1.88 22.65
C ASP A 13 7.39 -0.47 22.07
N GLN A 14 7.82 -0.41 20.82
CA GLN A 14 8.00 0.86 20.11
C GLN A 14 6.87 0.94 19.09
N SER A 15 5.66 1.22 19.57
CA SER A 15 4.61 1.64 18.68
C SER A 15 5.06 2.91 17.94
N THR A 16 4.80 2.96 16.63
CA THR A 16 5.05 4.17 15.85
C THR A 16 4.17 5.31 16.39
N ALA A 17 4.56 6.57 16.16
CA ALA A 17 3.72 7.71 16.55
C ALA A 17 2.28 7.58 16.02
N MET A 18 2.12 7.03 14.82
CA MET A 18 0.82 6.73 14.21
C MET A 18 0.07 5.64 14.99
N GLY A 19 0.73 4.55 15.39
CA GLY A 19 0.12 3.50 16.21
C GLY A 19 -0.29 3.99 17.59
N GLN A 20 0.47 4.91 18.19
CA GLN A 20 0.08 5.55 19.47
C GLN A 20 -1.17 6.43 19.31
N SER A 21 -1.26 7.15 18.19
CA SER A 21 -2.43 7.98 17.87
C SER A 21 -3.68 7.14 17.71
N ASP A 22 -3.58 6.00 17.00
CA ASP A 22 -4.68 5.06 16.80
C ASP A 22 -5.14 4.41 18.12
N GLU A 23 -4.19 4.01 18.97
CA GLU A 23 -4.52 3.47 20.31
C GLU A 23 -5.21 4.51 21.19
N MET A 24 -4.76 5.76 21.14
CA MET A 24 -5.40 6.86 21.88
C MET A 24 -6.81 7.13 21.34
N ALA A 25 -6.98 7.14 20.01
CA ALA A 25 -8.28 7.36 19.38
C ALA A 25 -9.33 6.34 19.81
N LYS A 26 -8.96 5.08 20.02
CA LYS A 26 -9.87 4.01 20.48
C LYS A 26 -10.46 4.26 21.89
N SER A 27 -9.88 5.17 22.66
CA SER A 27 -10.38 5.53 23.99
C SER A 27 -11.49 6.59 23.99
N PHE A 28 -11.88 7.09 22.83
CA PHE A 28 -12.93 8.10 22.66
C PHE A 28 -14.05 7.59 21.76
N ASP A 29 -15.29 7.92 22.08
CA ASP A 29 -16.47 7.44 21.33
C ASP A 29 -16.75 8.26 20.06
N ASP A 30 -16.30 9.52 20.01
CA ASP A 30 -16.54 10.44 18.89
C ASP A 30 -15.21 11.03 18.40
N VAL A 31 -14.55 10.33 17.48
CA VAL A 31 -13.24 10.72 16.92
C VAL A 31 -13.32 10.90 15.42
N ILE A 32 -12.98 12.08 14.95
CA ILE A 32 -12.69 12.32 13.54
C ILE A 32 -11.20 12.01 13.32
N ASN A 33 -10.90 10.86 12.75
CA ASN A 33 -9.52 10.43 12.49
C ASN A 33 -9.00 11.02 11.18
N LEU A 34 -8.05 11.94 11.28
CA LEU A 34 -7.36 12.57 10.14
C LEU A 34 -5.89 12.14 10.02
N SER A 35 -5.49 11.08 10.73
CA SER A 35 -4.09 10.65 10.81
C SER A 35 -3.61 9.89 9.58
N LEU A 36 -4.50 9.26 8.85
CA LEU A 36 -4.19 8.44 7.67
C LEU A 36 -5.06 8.86 6.49
N GLY A 37 -4.43 9.12 5.34
CA GLY A 37 -5.15 9.30 4.08
C GLY A 37 -5.48 7.94 3.49
N ASP A 38 -6.69 7.46 3.71
CA ASP A 38 -7.19 6.21 3.16
C ASP A 38 -8.42 6.50 2.29
N PRO A 39 -8.46 6.01 1.04
CA PRO A 39 -9.66 6.18 0.21
C PRO A 39 -10.87 5.52 0.87
N ASP A 40 -11.98 6.26 0.96
CA ASP A 40 -13.25 5.78 1.51
C ASP A 40 -14.04 4.91 0.52
N MET A 41 -13.66 4.97 -0.76
CA MET A 41 -14.28 4.17 -1.82
C MET A 41 -13.63 2.79 -1.94
N ILE A 42 -14.47 1.78 -2.15
CA ILE A 42 -14.00 0.42 -2.49
C ILE A 42 -13.41 0.43 -3.91
N THR A 43 -12.33 -0.32 -4.10
CA THR A 43 -11.76 -0.54 -5.44
C THR A 43 -12.83 -1.04 -6.40
N PRO A 44 -12.97 -0.46 -7.61
CA PRO A 44 -13.99 -0.88 -8.57
C PRO A 44 -13.89 -2.37 -8.91
N GLU A 45 -15.05 -3.03 -8.98
CA GLU A 45 -15.15 -4.48 -9.19
C GLU A 45 -14.37 -5.02 -10.40
N PRO A 46 -14.34 -4.35 -11.58
CA PRO A 46 -13.54 -4.82 -12.71
C PRO A 46 -12.03 -4.90 -12.43
N ILE A 47 -11.52 -4.04 -11.55
CA ILE A 47 -10.11 -4.05 -11.14
C ILE A 47 -9.85 -5.25 -10.23
N ILE A 48 -10.74 -5.48 -9.26
CA ILE A 48 -10.65 -6.63 -8.34
C ILE A 48 -10.69 -7.94 -9.12
N GLU A 49 -11.63 -8.07 -10.06
CA GLU A 49 -11.76 -9.27 -10.90
C GLU A 49 -10.55 -9.50 -11.79
N ALA A 50 -9.97 -8.44 -12.37
CA ALA A 50 -8.73 -8.54 -13.15
C ALA A 50 -7.57 -9.06 -12.29
N ALA A 51 -7.36 -8.47 -11.13
CA ALA A 51 -6.32 -8.89 -10.18
C ALA A 51 -6.52 -10.36 -9.75
N PHE A 52 -7.76 -10.77 -9.48
CA PHE A 52 -8.06 -12.15 -9.12
C PHE A 52 -7.79 -13.14 -10.27
N ARG A 53 -8.15 -12.78 -11.51
CA ARG A 53 -7.84 -13.60 -12.70
C ARG A 53 -6.35 -13.80 -12.86
N ASP A 54 -5.57 -12.74 -12.76
CA ASP A 54 -4.12 -12.78 -12.91
C ASP A 54 -3.47 -13.62 -11.80
N ALA A 55 -3.88 -13.43 -10.57
CA ALA A 55 -3.41 -14.27 -9.46
C ALA A 55 -3.74 -15.75 -9.69
N LYS A 56 -4.95 -16.06 -10.14
CA LYS A 56 -5.38 -17.43 -10.44
C LYS A 56 -4.64 -18.03 -11.65
N ALA A 57 -4.23 -17.20 -12.61
CA ALA A 57 -3.40 -17.60 -13.75
C ALA A 57 -1.92 -17.85 -13.37
N GLY A 58 -1.53 -17.55 -12.13
CA GLY A 58 -0.18 -17.80 -11.62
C GLY A 58 0.74 -16.59 -11.68
N HIS A 59 0.24 -15.40 -11.96
CA HIS A 59 1.00 -14.13 -11.95
C HIS A 59 1.27 -13.66 -10.52
N THR A 60 1.90 -14.53 -9.73
CA THR A 60 2.22 -14.31 -8.30
C THR A 60 3.73 -14.43 -8.04
N LYS A 61 4.55 -14.28 -9.07
CA LYS A 61 6.01 -14.36 -8.99
C LYS A 61 6.63 -12.98 -8.90
N TYR A 62 7.91 -12.93 -8.54
CA TYR A 62 8.68 -11.70 -8.63
C TYR A 62 8.73 -11.21 -10.07
N THR A 63 8.60 -9.91 -10.25
CA THR A 63 8.80 -9.23 -11.52
C THR A 63 10.20 -8.61 -11.62
N ASP A 64 10.50 -7.89 -12.70
CA ASP A 64 11.73 -7.10 -12.85
C ASP A 64 11.87 -6.12 -11.67
N PHE A 65 13.13 -5.83 -11.27
CA PHE A 65 13.40 -4.92 -10.15
C PHE A 65 12.88 -3.48 -10.39
N ARG A 66 12.66 -3.10 -11.64
CA ARG A 66 12.03 -1.82 -12.03
C ARG A 66 10.50 -1.89 -12.06
N GLY A 67 9.93 -3.04 -11.79
CA GLY A 67 8.51 -3.30 -11.90
C GLY A 67 8.13 -3.99 -13.22
N ASP A 68 6.89 -4.39 -13.34
CA ASP A 68 6.35 -5.08 -14.50
C ASP A 68 6.44 -4.21 -15.76
N PRO A 69 7.01 -4.72 -16.90
CA PRO A 69 7.16 -3.92 -18.11
C PRO A 69 5.84 -3.44 -18.72
N GLU A 70 4.80 -4.27 -18.65
CA GLU A 70 3.47 -3.89 -19.17
C GLU A 70 2.86 -2.78 -18.33
N LEU A 71 2.96 -2.87 -17.00
CA LEU A 71 2.52 -1.83 -16.09
C LEU A 71 3.25 -0.51 -16.35
N ARG A 72 4.58 -0.54 -16.54
CA ARG A 72 5.35 0.67 -16.84
C ARG A 72 4.91 1.32 -18.16
N ALA A 73 4.70 0.51 -19.19
CA ALA A 73 4.21 1.00 -20.48
C ALA A 73 2.81 1.63 -20.35
N GLU A 74 1.92 1.03 -19.55
CA GLU A 74 0.58 1.61 -19.28
C GLU A 74 0.67 2.93 -18.50
N ILE A 75 1.57 3.03 -17.53
CA ILE A 75 1.81 4.29 -16.82
C ILE A 75 2.23 5.39 -17.80
N CYS A 76 3.17 5.11 -18.70
CA CYS A 76 3.60 6.07 -19.73
C CYS A 76 2.41 6.52 -20.61
N ARG A 77 1.61 5.59 -21.09
CA ARG A 77 0.40 5.88 -21.88
C ARG A 77 -0.62 6.70 -21.10
N TYR A 78 -0.81 6.40 -19.84
CA TYR A 78 -1.74 7.14 -18.97
C TYR A 78 -1.33 8.61 -18.82
N TYR A 79 -0.05 8.87 -18.54
CA TYR A 79 0.45 10.23 -18.40
C TYR A 79 0.39 11.02 -19.71
N GLU A 80 0.76 10.41 -20.82
CA GLU A 80 0.66 11.04 -22.12
C GLU A 80 -0.78 11.40 -22.47
N LYS A 81 -1.70 10.43 -22.33
CA LYS A 81 -3.11 10.61 -22.68
C LYS A 81 -3.84 11.62 -21.81
N ASN A 82 -3.60 11.63 -20.50
CA ASN A 82 -4.40 12.44 -19.57
C ASN A 82 -3.77 13.80 -19.26
N PHE A 83 -2.45 13.93 -19.40
CA PHE A 83 -1.72 15.13 -19.01
C PHE A 83 -0.84 15.70 -20.12
N GLY A 84 -0.76 15.06 -21.28
CA GLY A 84 0.14 15.46 -22.37
C GLY A 84 1.62 15.38 -22.00
N MET A 85 1.96 14.54 -21.01
CA MET A 85 3.32 14.38 -20.49
C MET A 85 3.97 13.13 -21.10
N PRO A 86 4.94 13.27 -22.03
CA PRO A 86 5.67 12.14 -22.57
C PRO A 86 6.64 11.59 -21.52
N VAL A 87 6.21 10.60 -20.77
CA VAL A 87 7.06 9.86 -19.83
C VAL A 87 7.72 8.71 -20.56
N ARG A 88 9.00 8.46 -20.30
CA ARG A 88 9.75 7.33 -20.86
C ARG A 88 9.89 6.24 -19.80
N ASP A 89 9.79 4.99 -20.27
CA ASP A 89 10.06 3.79 -19.46
C ASP A 89 11.56 3.67 -19.09
#